data_4a9f1e7e3b9df3e9f99dc9e3eef18d4e
#
_entry.id   4a9f1e7e3b9df3e9f99dc9e3eef18d4e
#
_cell.length_a   1.000
_cell.length_b   1.000
_cell.length_c   1.000
_cell.angle_alpha   90.00
_cell.angle_beta   90.00
_cell.angle_gamma   90.00
#
_symmetry.space_group_name_H-M   'P 1'
#
loop_
_entity.id
_entity.type
_entity.pdbx_description
1 polymer ?
#
loop_
_entity_poly.entity_id
_entity_poly.type
_entity_poly.pdbx_seq_one_letter_code
_entity_poly.pdbx_strand_id
1 'polypeptide(L)'
;MSSLKDKKIAVLAADGYEQSELESPVEALKSEGATVEIISLKSGEIKAMKGHEWSNSVAVDKTVSEAKESDYDALLLPGGVLNPDAVRVDKDAIKFVKDFFSKNKPVAAICHGPQTLINAEVV
;
A
#
# COMPACT_ATOMS: atom_id res chain seq x y z
N MET A 1 12.10 -22.88 -0.26
CA MET A 1 12.04 -22.30 1.07
C MET A 1 11.64 -20.83 0.98
N SER A 2 10.68 -20.42 1.81
CA SER A 2 10.22 -19.04 1.82
C SER A 2 11.20 -18.14 2.55
N SER A 3 11.66 -17.07 1.90
CA SER A 3 12.55 -16.10 2.50
C SER A 3 11.83 -15.06 3.34
N LEU A 4 10.50 -14.94 3.19
CA LEU A 4 9.68 -13.93 3.87
C LEU A 4 8.67 -14.53 4.85
N LYS A 5 8.90 -15.76 5.26
CA LYS A 5 8.07 -16.41 6.26
C LYS A 5 8.01 -15.55 7.52
N ASP A 6 6.82 -15.39 8.09
CA ASP A 6 6.54 -14.60 9.29
C ASP A 6 6.71 -13.08 9.11
N LYS A 7 6.90 -12.61 7.87
CA LYS A 7 6.90 -11.18 7.59
C LYS A 7 5.49 -10.72 7.21
N LYS A 8 5.12 -9.54 7.69
CA LYS A 8 3.82 -8.96 7.42
C LYS A 8 3.97 -7.64 6.68
N ILE A 9 3.37 -7.55 5.50
CA ILE A 9 3.53 -6.42 4.60
C ILE A 9 2.20 -5.67 4.49
N ALA A 10 2.23 -4.36 4.69
CA ALA A 10 1.08 -3.50 4.45
C ALA A 10 1.14 -2.96 3.03
N VAL A 11 0.03 -3.03 2.31
CA VAL A 11 -0.13 -2.38 1.01
C VAL A 11 -1.13 -1.25 1.21
N LEU A 12 -0.68 -0.01 1.13
CA LEU A 12 -1.54 1.16 1.30
C LEU A 12 -1.98 1.64 -0.07
N ALA A 13 -3.26 1.52 -0.36
CA ALA A 13 -3.82 1.84 -1.66
C ALA A 13 -5.25 2.36 -1.53
N ALA A 14 -5.70 3.11 -2.54
CA ALA A 14 -7.06 3.63 -2.65
C ALA A 14 -7.58 3.34 -4.06
N ASP A 15 -8.84 3.69 -4.32
CA ASP A 15 -9.42 3.51 -5.65
C ASP A 15 -8.52 4.13 -6.72
N GLY A 16 -8.45 3.49 -7.88
CA GLY A 16 -7.65 3.96 -9.00
C GLY A 16 -6.20 3.53 -8.97
N TYR A 17 -5.83 2.56 -8.14
CA TYR A 17 -4.49 1.99 -8.19
C TYR A 17 -4.31 1.20 -9.49
N GLU A 18 -3.09 1.17 -10.01
CA GLU A 18 -2.82 0.37 -11.21
C GLU A 18 -2.79 -1.12 -10.85
N GLN A 19 -3.61 -1.92 -11.53
CA GLN A 19 -3.82 -3.33 -11.20
C GLN A 19 -2.53 -4.12 -11.11
N SER A 20 -1.67 -4.04 -12.11
CA SER A 20 -0.43 -4.82 -12.14
C SER A 20 0.55 -4.39 -11.04
N GLU A 21 0.54 -3.12 -10.65
CA GLU A 21 1.46 -2.58 -9.65
C GLU A 21 1.09 -2.98 -8.23
N LEU A 22 -0.11 -3.47 -8.03
CA LEU A 22 -0.51 -4.08 -6.77
C LEU A 22 -0.44 -5.60 -6.87
N GLU A 23 -1.06 -6.18 -7.89
CA GLU A 23 -1.19 -7.63 -7.99
C GLU A 23 0.14 -8.36 -8.13
N SER A 24 1.04 -7.87 -8.99
CA SER A 24 2.32 -8.54 -9.22
C SER A 24 3.22 -8.57 -7.98
N PRO A 25 3.44 -7.44 -7.29
CA PRO A 25 4.22 -7.48 -6.05
C PRO A 25 3.56 -8.30 -4.94
N VAL A 26 2.24 -8.21 -4.80
CA VAL A 26 1.52 -8.96 -3.76
C VAL A 26 1.65 -10.47 -4.01
N GLU A 27 1.48 -10.91 -5.26
CA GLU A 27 1.65 -12.31 -5.61
C GLU A 27 3.07 -12.80 -5.31
N ALA A 28 4.07 -12.01 -5.68
CA ALA A 28 5.47 -12.36 -5.43
C ALA A 28 5.76 -12.45 -3.94
N LEU A 29 5.26 -11.50 -3.15
CA LEU A 29 5.46 -11.50 -1.70
C LEU A 29 4.79 -12.71 -1.04
N LYS A 30 3.57 -13.02 -1.44
CA LYS A 30 2.86 -14.19 -0.92
C LYS A 30 3.54 -15.49 -1.28
N SER A 31 4.08 -15.60 -2.49
CA SER A 31 4.79 -16.80 -2.92
C SER A 31 6.07 -17.02 -2.11
N GLU A 32 6.65 -15.97 -1.55
CA GLU A 32 7.82 -16.04 -0.66
C GLU A 32 7.42 -16.23 0.80
N GLY A 33 6.14 -16.39 1.10
CA GLY A 33 5.66 -16.71 2.43
C GLY A 33 5.19 -15.52 3.26
N ALA A 34 5.22 -14.31 2.71
CA ALA A 34 4.77 -13.13 3.45
C ALA A 34 3.26 -13.11 3.62
N THR A 35 2.81 -12.56 4.73
CA THR A 35 1.41 -12.19 4.93
C THR A 35 1.24 -10.76 4.42
N VAL A 36 0.25 -10.54 3.55
CA VAL A 36 0.01 -9.24 2.94
C VAL A 36 -1.39 -8.78 3.30
N GLU A 37 -1.50 -7.54 3.80
CA GLU A 37 -2.79 -6.93 4.10
C GLU A 37 -2.97 -5.66 3.28
N ILE A 38 -4.18 -5.48 2.76
CA ILE A 38 -4.57 -4.29 2.00
C ILE A 38 -5.14 -3.27 2.98
N ILE A 39 -4.48 -2.12 3.04
CA ILE A 39 -4.86 -1.01 3.92
C ILE A 39 -5.38 0.12 3.02
N SER A 40 -6.51 0.71 3.36
CA SER A 40 -7.05 1.80 2.56
C SER A 40 -7.67 2.88 3.43
N LEU A 41 -8.22 3.91 2.78
CA LEU A 41 -8.82 5.06 3.46
C LEU A 41 -10.21 4.73 4.02
N LYS A 42 -10.86 3.73 3.45
CA LYS A 42 -12.20 3.28 3.87
C LYS A 42 -12.27 1.76 3.83
N SER A 43 -13.22 1.20 4.56
CA SER A 43 -13.48 -0.25 4.56
C SER A 43 -14.21 -0.67 3.28
N GLY A 44 -14.29 -1.99 3.06
CA GLY A 44 -14.98 -2.56 1.92
C GLY A 44 -14.02 -3.03 0.85
N GLU A 45 -14.12 -2.45 -0.34
CA GLU A 45 -13.29 -2.80 -1.48
C GLU A 45 -12.70 -1.56 -2.12
N ILE A 46 -11.53 -1.71 -2.75
CA ILE A 46 -10.96 -0.68 -3.61
C ILE A 46 -10.88 -1.21 -5.02
N LYS A 47 -11.09 -0.32 -5.99
CA LYS A 47 -11.21 -0.68 -7.39
C LYS A 47 -9.95 -0.30 -8.16
N ALA A 48 -9.43 -1.27 -8.90
CA ALA A 48 -8.23 -1.10 -9.71
C ALA A 48 -8.53 -0.41 -11.04
N MET A 49 -7.50 0.17 -11.62
CA MET A 49 -7.50 0.60 -13.02
C MET A 49 -6.51 -0.24 -13.80
N LYS A 50 -6.86 -0.53 -15.05
CA LYS A 50 -5.97 -1.17 -16.00
C LYS A 50 -5.84 -0.22 -17.17
N GLY A 51 -4.73 0.53 -17.19
CA GLY A 51 -4.60 1.64 -18.11
C GLY A 51 -5.60 2.74 -17.78
N HIS A 52 -6.50 3.05 -18.70
CA HIS A 52 -7.53 4.10 -18.52
C HIS A 52 -8.90 3.53 -18.18
N GLU A 53 -9.02 2.24 -17.92
CA GLU A 53 -10.30 1.60 -17.63
C GLU A 53 -10.34 1.03 -16.22
N TRP A 54 -11.51 1.10 -15.59
CA TRP A 54 -11.75 0.44 -14.32
C TRP A 54 -11.68 -1.08 -14.50
N SER A 55 -11.05 -1.75 -13.58
CA SER A 55 -10.84 -3.19 -13.63
C SER A 55 -11.43 -3.86 -12.40
N ASN A 56 -10.77 -4.91 -11.88
CA ASN A 56 -11.25 -5.67 -10.74
C ASN A 56 -11.15 -4.89 -9.43
N SER A 57 -11.65 -5.50 -8.37
CA SER A 57 -11.59 -4.93 -7.02
C SER A 57 -10.86 -5.89 -6.09
N VAL A 58 -10.31 -5.37 -4.99
CA VAL A 58 -9.78 -6.19 -3.91
C VAL A 58 -10.42 -5.76 -2.60
N ALA A 59 -10.56 -6.71 -1.69
CA ALA A 59 -11.08 -6.42 -0.36
C ALA A 59 -10.05 -5.66 0.47
N VAL A 60 -10.53 -4.70 1.25
CA VAL A 60 -9.71 -3.95 2.20
C VAL A 60 -9.68 -4.72 3.51
N ASP A 61 -8.49 -5.04 4.00
CA ASP A 61 -8.34 -5.77 5.25
C ASP A 61 -8.53 -4.85 6.46
N LYS A 62 -7.99 -3.65 6.40
CA LYS A 62 -8.13 -2.64 7.46
C LYS A 62 -8.13 -1.24 6.87
N THR A 63 -8.80 -0.32 7.55
CA THR A 63 -8.64 1.10 7.22
C THR A 63 -7.34 1.61 7.83
N VAL A 64 -6.83 2.70 7.28
CA VAL A 64 -5.59 3.30 7.77
C VAL A 64 -5.74 3.83 9.21
N SER A 65 -6.96 4.20 9.61
CA SER A 65 -7.22 4.62 10.98
C SER A 65 -7.18 3.45 11.98
N GLU A 66 -7.41 2.23 11.51
CA GLU A 66 -7.37 1.01 12.32
C GLU A 66 -5.99 0.35 12.32
N ALA A 67 -5.23 0.53 11.24
CA ALA A 67 -3.94 -0.13 11.06
C ALA A 67 -2.86 0.54 11.91
N LYS A 68 -1.97 -0.28 12.45
CA LYS A 68 -0.83 0.21 13.23
C LYS A 68 0.46 -0.22 12.56
N GLU A 69 1.38 0.73 12.37
CA GLU A 69 2.68 0.45 11.78
C GLU A 69 3.41 -0.69 12.49
N SER A 70 3.26 -0.77 13.82
CA SER A 70 3.92 -1.80 14.63
C SER A 70 3.50 -3.23 14.27
N ASP A 71 2.38 -3.40 13.57
CA ASP A 71 1.90 -4.71 13.14
C ASP A 71 2.56 -5.19 11.84
N TYR A 72 3.39 -4.36 11.19
CA TYR A 72 3.92 -4.65 9.86
C TYR A 72 5.44 -4.50 9.81
N ASP A 73 6.06 -5.30 8.93
CA ASP A 73 7.51 -5.27 8.72
C ASP A 73 7.90 -4.35 7.57
N ALA A 74 6.99 -4.10 6.62
CA ALA A 74 7.30 -3.29 5.44
C ALA A 74 6.00 -2.70 4.85
N LEU A 75 6.17 -1.70 3.99
CA LEU A 75 5.07 -0.99 3.33
C LEU A 75 5.28 -0.96 1.83
N LEU A 76 4.21 -1.23 1.07
CA LEU A 76 4.18 -1.09 -0.38
C LEU A 76 3.17 -0.02 -0.76
N LEU A 77 3.59 0.92 -1.61
CA LEU A 77 2.73 1.98 -2.15
C LEU A 77 2.61 1.79 -3.66
N PRO A 78 1.55 1.10 -4.15
CA PRO A 78 1.37 0.93 -5.59
C PRO A 78 1.01 2.26 -6.26
N GLY A 79 1.19 2.33 -7.57
CA GLY A 79 0.97 3.55 -8.34
C GLY A 79 -0.43 3.66 -8.91
N GLY A 80 -0.52 4.30 -10.07
CA GLY A 80 -1.76 4.77 -10.67
C GLY A 80 -1.88 6.27 -10.37
N VAL A 81 -2.70 6.97 -11.12
CA VAL A 81 -2.82 8.42 -10.94
C VAL A 81 -3.73 8.76 -9.77
N LEU A 82 -4.91 8.14 -9.70
CA LEU A 82 -5.92 8.47 -8.70
C LEU A 82 -5.56 7.97 -7.30
N ASN A 83 -4.97 6.78 -7.21
CA ASN A 83 -4.59 6.18 -5.93
C ASN A 83 -3.62 7.06 -5.13
N PRO A 84 -2.43 7.43 -5.64
CA PRO A 84 -1.51 8.27 -4.87
C PRO A 84 -2.08 9.65 -4.56
N ASP A 85 -2.90 10.21 -5.46
CA ASP A 85 -3.52 11.52 -5.22
C ASP A 85 -4.46 11.48 -4.02
N ALA A 86 -5.21 10.40 -3.82
CA ALA A 86 -6.10 10.25 -2.66
C ALA A 86 -5.29 10.02 -1.39
N VAL A 87 -4.30 9.13 -1.44
CA VAL A 87 -3.51 8.75 -0.27
C VAL A 87 -2.67 9.91 0.25
N ARG A 88 -2.04 10.68 -0.63
CA ARG A 88 -1.12 11.75 -0.24
C ARG A 88 -1.76 12.90 0.52
N VAL A 89 -3.08 13.05 0.45
CA VAL A 89 -3.81 14.12 1.14
C VAL A 89 -4.54 13.64 2.39
N ASP A 90 -4.53 12.36 2.68
CA ASP A 90 -5.17 11.80 3.87
C ASP A 90 -4.21 11.84 5.06
N LYS A 91 -4.65 12.48 6.16
CA LYS A 91 -3.79 12.68 7.32
C LYS A 91 -3.37 11.37 7.99
N ASP A 92 -4.28 10.42 8.10
CA ASP A 92 -3.98 9.13 8.73
C ASP A 92 -3.04 8.31 7.85
N ALA A 93 -3.21 8.38 6.52
CA ALA A 93 -2.33 7.71 5.58
C ALA A 93 -0.90 8.28 5.66
N ILE A 94 -0.77 9.60 5.69
CA ILE A 94 0.52 10.27 5.80
C ILE A 94 1.22 9.88 7.11
N LYS A 95 0.48 9.87 8.21
CA LYS A 95 1.03 9.45 9.51
C LYS A 95 1.51 8.00 9.46
N PHE A 96 0.72 7.12 8.86
CA PHE A 96 1.07 5.71 8.71
C PHE A 96 2.39 5.54 7.94
N VAL A 97 2.54 6.26 6.83
CA VAL A 97 3.78 6.25 6.04
C VAL A 97 4.96 6.77 6.86
N LYS A 98 4.79 7.90 7.54
CA LYS A 98 5.84 8.48 8.37
C LYS A 98 6.32 7.51 9.45
N ASP A 99 5.39 6.77 10.06
CA ASP A 99 5.71 5.83 11.12
C ASP A 99 6.64 4.71 10.61
N PHE A 100 6.46 4.25 9.36
CA PHE A 100 7.36 3.27 8.77
C PHE A 100 8.78 3.81 8.62
N PHE A 101 8.92 5.04 8.16
CA PHE A 101 10.23 5.67 8.01
C PHE A 101 10.91 5.93 9.36
N SER A 102 10.14 6.36 10.36
CA SER A 102 10.71 6.63 11.68
C SER A 102 11.21 5.36 12.38
N LYS A 103 10.69 4.20 11.99
CA LYS A 103 11.14 2.90 12.50
C LYS A 103 12.16 2.22 11.58
N ASN A 104 12.60 2.90 10.53
CA ASN A 104 13.54 2.37 9.54
C ASN A 104 13.06 1.09 8.86
N LYS A 105 11.75 0.96 8.66
CA LYS A 105 11.17 -0.19 7.96
C LYS A 105 11.22 0.02 6.46
N PRO A 106 11.39 -1.06 5.66
CA PRO A 106 11.42 -0.93 4.20
C PRO A 106 10.11 -0.38 3.65
N VAL A 107 10.22 0.54 2.69
CA VAL A 107 9.08 1.11 1.96
C VAL A 107 9.40 1.06 0.48
N ALA A 108 8.48 0.49 -0.31
CA ALA A 108 8.59 0.47 -1.78
C ALA A 108 7.46 1.30 -2.36
N ALA A 109 7.79 2.21 -3.26
CA ALA A 109 6.80 3.06 -3.95
C ALA A 109 7.01 2.96 -5.45
N ILE A 110 5.90 2.81 -6.19
CA ILE A 110 5.90 2.56 -7.63
C ILE A 110 5.16 3.68 -8.35
N CYS A 111 5.69 4.09 -9.50
CA CYS A 111 5.07 5.08 -10.40
C CYS A 111 4.80 6.40 -9.67
N HIS A 112 3.53 6.77 -9.45
CA HIS A 112 3.16 8.00 -8.73
C HIS A 112 3.13 7.82 -7.20
N GLY A 113 3.37 6.60 -6.69
CA GLY A 113 3.48 6.35 -5.25
C GLY A 113 4.43 7.28 -4.51
N PRO A 114 5.59 7.65 -5.08
CA PRO A 114 6.52 8.59 -4.43
C PRO A 114 5.91 9.95 -4.05
N GLN A 115 4.83 10.37 -4.68
CA GLN A 115 4.13 11.61 -4.28
C GLN A 115 3.69 11.55 -2.82
N THR A 116 3.26 10.39 -2.35
CA THR A 116 2.87 10.18 -0.95
C THR A 116 4.08 10.38 -0.03
N LEU A 117 5.26 9.95 -0.45
CA LEU A 117 6.49 10.12 0.32
C LEU A 117 6.86 11.60 0.44
N ILE A 118 6.69 12.37 -0.63
CA ILE A 118 6.94 13.82 -0.61
C ILE A 118 6.00 14.50 0.38
N ASN A 119 4.70 14.18 0.33
CA ASN A 119 3.71 14.74 1.25
C ASN A 119 3.94 14.33 2.70
N ALA A 120 4.54 13.17 2.94
CA ALA A 120 4.92 12.72 4.28
C ALA A 120 6.24 13.36 4.76
N GLU A 121 6.91 14.12 3.90
CA GLU A 121 8.17 14.81 4.20
C GLU A 121 9.30 13.85 4.59
N VAL A 122 9.32 12.66 4.01
CA VAL A 122 10.35 11.65 4.29
C VAL A 122 11.37 11.54 3.16
N VAL A 123 11.12 12.21 2.05
CA VAL A 123 12.08 12.34 0.94
C VAL A 123 12.11 13.78 0.47
#